data_ae3b2755e6ebef8ec885477038fdde40
#
_entry.id   ae3b2755e6ebef8ec885477038fdde40
#
_cell.length_a   1.000
_cell.length_b   1.000
_cell.length_c   1.000
_cell.angle_alpha   90.00
_cell.angle_beta   90.00
_cell.angle_gamma   90.00
#
_symmetry.space_group_name_H-M   'P 1'
#
loop_
_entity.id
_entity.type
_entity.pdbx_description
1 polymer ?
#
loop_
_entity_poly.entity_id
_entity_poly.type
_entity_poly.pdbx_seq_one_letter_code
_entity_poly.pdbx_strand_id
1 'polypeptide(L)'
;MGLAVLPFGGRAEVTTHLQGSDSTLVVREVQVLGNEVTNEGVILREMRLKPGEQVTEEAIEHDRQRIYNLRLFNRVDVEIVPEDNAEATVFVIVHERLYFFPYPILGFKYRDFKNFYYGLGLTHQNLAGRNEKLYFSFALGYDRWIKLEYQDPRLTSDDLFWGIGAGASRYQNLSPQLGTYHQQAVWGNVSFGKRFGLYKSLTLRFDYEVVQVPPEISNGTVSPTGRDAFPTLSFTFSHDSRDLNEYATKGTFLKASVLKSGMGGDGVDFFRYGVDVGGYIPVFDGASIGVRSFTSLTGGPVVPPYKHLYFGYGERIRGHFNTISEGENIVGATTEFRIPVISPRHYTFPYAIIPELGVWRYGVFVSLFIDAGKTWFRTEGFGGRPWQAGAGASVDLLLPYSIVVRGAYALGDGGNSEFILDFGTAF
;
A
#
# COMPACT_ATOMS: atom_id res chain seq x y z
N MET A 1 -18.66 -12.83 -48.24
CA MET A 1 -18.24 -11.66 -47.48
C MET A 1 -17.60 -12.21 -46.19
N GLY A 2 -16.30 -12.50 -46.25
CA GLY A 2 -15.58 -13.23 -45.22
C GLY A 2 -15.00 -12.25 -44.20
N LEU A 3 -15.33 -12.44 -42.93
CA LEU A 3 -14.64 -11.82 -41.82
C LEU A 3 -13.24 -12.44 -41.70
N ALA A 4 -12.22 -11.65 -41.96
CA ALA A 4 -10.85 -12.02 -41.69
C ALA A 4 -10.63 -11.90 -40.15
N VAL A 5 -10.48 -13.05 -39.52
CA VAL A 5 -9.95 -13.15 -38.14
C VAL A 5 -8.46 -12.85 -38.22
N LEU A 6 -8.05 -11.71 -37.73
CA LEU A 6 -6.63 -11.40 -37.52
C LEU A 6 -6.07 -12.33 -36.44
N PRO A 7 -4.90 -12.96 -36.66
CA PRO A 7 -4.30 -13.81 -35.64
C PRO A 7 -3.78 -12.96 -34.46
N PHE A 8 -4.27 -13.24 -33.28
CA PHE A 8 -3.63 -12.82 -32.03
C PHE A 8 -2.30 -13.58 -31.95
N GLY A 9 -1.27 -13.01 -32.52
CA GLY A 9 0.06 -13.55 -32.52
C GLY A 9 0.99 -12.71 -31.69
N GLY A 10 1.73 -13.38 -30.81
CA GLY A 10 2.93 -12.83 -30.24
C GLY A 10 3.15 -13.21 -28.79
N ARG A 11 3.25 -14.50 -28.50
CA ARG A 11 4.10 -14.97 -27.41
C ARG A 11 5.54 -14.62 -27.77
N ALA A 12 6.07 -13.61 -27.14
CA ALA A 12 7.49 -13.49 -26.88
C ALA A 12 7.69 -13.69 -25.38
N GLU A 13 7.40 -14.90 -24.91
CA GLU A 13 8.09 -15.43 -23.74
C GLU A 13 9.51 -15.72 -24.22
N VAL A 14 10.43 -14.82 -23.93
CA VAL A 14 11.85 -15.17 -23.94
C VAL A 14 12.04 -16.00 -22.66
N THR A 15 11.68 -17.27 -22.78
CA THR A 15 12.05 -18.28 -21.80
C THR A 15 13.51 -18.56 -22.08
N THR A 16 14.39 -17.98 -21.30
CA THR A 16 15.80 -18.39 -21.24
C THR A 16 15.80 -19.83 -20.71
N HIS A 17 15.72 -20.79 -21.62
CA HIS A 17 15.95 -22.18 -21.27
C HIS A 17 17.41 -22.32 -20.86
N LEU A 18 17.67 -22.39 -19.56
CA LEU A 18 18.88 -23.01 -19.00
C LEU A 18 18.78 -24.52 -19.28
N GLN A 19 18.70 -24.92 -20.58
CA GLN A 19 18.73 -26.32 -20.98
C GLN A 19 20.17 -26.75 -21.20
N GLY A 20 20.67 -27.51 -20.25
CA GLY A 20 21.71 -28.50 -20.51
C GLY A 20 23.17 -28.08 -20.29
N SER A 21 23.52 -27.53 -19.12
CA SER A 21 24.85 -27.76 -18.57
C SER A 21 24.74 -27.81 -17.04
N ASP A 22 25.33 -28.84 -16.44
CA ASP A 22 25.52 -29.01 -14.98
C ASP A 22 26.44 -27.92 -14.37
N SER A 23 26.84 -26.89 -15.12
CA SER A 23 27.70 -25.81 -14.64
C SER A 23 26.85 -24.69 -14.09
N THR A 24 26.95 -24.50 -12.78
CA THR A 24 26.39 -23.31 -12.10
C THR A 24 27.09 -22.06 -12.62
N LEU A 25 26.33 -21.19 -13.32
CA LEU A 25 26.83 -19.90 -13.78
C LEU A 25 27.03 -18.95 -12.60
N VAL A 26 28.10 -18.18 -12.61
CA VAL A 26 28.41 -17.14 -11.62
C VAL A 26 28.31 -15.78 -12.28
N VAL A 27 27.68 -14.83 -11.63
CA VAL A 27 27.58 -13.45 -12.13
C VAL A 27 28.96 -12.81 -12.20
N ARG A 28 29.40 -12.43 -13.41
CA ARG A 28 30.58 -11.62 -13.63
C ARG A 28 30.29 -10.13 -13.45
N GLU A 29 29.28 -9.65 -14.10
CA GLU A 29 28.82 -8.25 -14.02
C GLU A 29 27.31 -8.15 -14.20
N VAL A 30 26.77 -6.99 -13.77
CA VAL A 30 25.36 -6.62 -13.98
C VAL A 30 25.33 -5.33 -14.78
N GLN A 31 24.57 -5.31 -15.88
CA GLN A 31 24.37 -4.13 -16.72
C GLN A 31 22.90 -3.74 -16.72
N VAL A 32 22.62 -2.46 -16.53
CA VAL A 32 21.25 -1.92 -16.53
C VAL A 32 21.00 -1.17 -17.84
N LEU A 33 19.89 -1.45 -18.50
CA LEU A 33 19.50 -0.87 -19.77
C LEU A 33 18.09 -0.25 -19.69
N GLY A 34 17.88 0.88 -20.35
CA GLY A 34 16.57 1.53 -20.43
C GLY A 34 16.24 2.45 -19.23
N ASN A 35 17.20 2.69 -18.35
CA ASN A 35 17.08 3.61 -17.21
C ASN A 35 17.54 5.03 -17.62
N GLU A 36 16.78 5.70 -18.48
CA GLU A 36 17.14 7.02 -19.00
C GLU A 36 17.14 8.12 -17.93
N VAL A 37 16.24 8.03 -16.95
CA VAL A 37 16.09 8.99 -15.85
C VAL A 37 16.54 8.38 -14.51
N THR A 38 16.25 7.11 -14.28
CA THR A 38 16.53 6.45 -13.00
C THR A 38 18.02 6.13 -12.86
N ASN A 39 18.62 6.55 -11.75
CA ASN A 39 20.00 6.18 -11.44
C ASN A 39 20.12 4.65 -11.29
N GLU A 40 21.14 4.09 -11.92
CA GLU A 40 21.44 2.65 -11.89
C GLU A 40 21.51 2.09 -10.46
N GLY A 41 22.12 2.82 -9.53
CA GLY A 41 22.21 2.43 -8.12
C GLY A 41 20.86 2.28 -7.40
N VAL A 42 19.76 2.84 -7.94
CA VAL A 42 18.40 2.60 -7.44
C VAL A 42 17.94 1.19 -7.77
N ILE A 43 18.36 0.67 -8.91
CA ILE A 43 18.00 -0.67 -9.40
C ILE A 43 18.90 -1.71 -8.73
N LEU A 44 20.22 -1.53 -8.82
CA LEU A 44 21.20 -2.49 -8.33
C LEU A 44 21.08 -2.80 -6.83
N ARG A 45 20.65 -1.84 -6.02
CA ARG A 45 20.43 -2.07 -4.57
C ARG A 45 19.30 -3.03 -4.24
N GLU A 46 18.35 -3.24 -5.15
CA GLU A 46 17.22 -4.15 -4.96
C GLU A 46 17.55 -5.59 -5.38
N MET A 47 18.70 -5.82 -5.98
CA MET A 47 19.11 -7.11 -6.53
C MET A 47 19.87 -7.98 -5.53
N ARG A 48 19.64 -9.28 -5.62
CA ARG A 48 20.46 -10.33 -5.02
C ARG A 48 21.63 -10.70 -5.92
N LEU A 49 21.37 -10.76 -7.24
CA LEU A 49 22.39 -11.09 -8.23
C LEU A 49 23.42 -9.97 -8.29
N LYS A 50 24.61 -10.26 -7.74
CA LYS A 50 25.77 -9.37 -7.72
C LYS A 50 26.99 -10.13 -8.22
N PRO A 51 28.04 -9.46 -8.67
CA PRO A 51 29.28 -10.13 -9.05
C PRO A 51 29.75 -11.14 -7.98
N GLY A 52 29.98 -12.39 -8.39
CA GLY A 52 30.34 -13.51 -7.52
C GLY A 52 29.17 -14.39 -7.03
N GLU A 53 27.92 -13.97 -7.22
CA GLU A 53 26.75 -14.76 -6.83
C GLU A 53 26.38 -15.79 -7.90
N GLN A 54 25.77 -16.91 -7.48
CA GLN A 54 25.27 -17.91 -8.41
C GLN A 54 23.97 -17.48 -9.09
N VAL A 55 23.88 -17.71 -10.38
CA VAL A 55 22.67 -17.47 -11.16
C VAL A 55 21.67 -18.60 -10.94
N THR A 56 20.51 -18.28 -10.39
CA THR A 56 19.39 -19.22 -10.22
C THR A 56 18.12 -18.59 -10.76
N GLU A 57 17.19 -19.42 -11.24
CA GLU A 57 15.91 -18.95 -11.72
C GLU A 57 15.12 -18.19 -10.62
N GLU A 58 15.23 -18.68 -9.37
CA GLU A 58 14.63 -17.99 -8.22
C GLU A 58 15.22 -16.60 -7.99
N ALA A 59 16.55 -16.42 -8.13
CA ALA A 59 17.18 -15.11 -7.96
C ALA A 59 16.80 -14.15 -9.09
N ILE A 60 16.72 -14.63 -10.34
CA ILE A 60 16.27 -13.84 -11.50
C ILE A 60 14.85 -13.32 -11.28
N GLU A 61 13.92 -14.21 -10.96
CA GLU A 61 12.52 -13.83 -10.75
C GLU A 61 12.35 -12.93 -9.53
N HIS A 62 13.08 -13.21 -8.44
CA HIS A 62 13.12 -12.36 -7.26
C HIS A 62 13.56 -10.93 -7.61
N ASP A 63 14.68 -10.78 -8.33
CA ASP A 63 15.22 -9.46 -8.66
C ASP A 63 14.29 -8.70 -9.60
N ARG A 64 13.70 -9.39 -10.57
CA ARG A 64 12.68 -8.82 -11.46
C ARG A 64 11.50 -8.25 -10.67
N GLN A 65 10.96 -9.00 -9.72
CA GLN A 65 9.85 -8.59 -8.86
C GLN A 65 10.22 -7.43 -7.94
N ARG A 66 11.41 -7.46 -7.34
CA ARG A 66 11.90 -6.40 -6.46
C ARG A 66 12.06 -5.07 -7.18
N ILE A 67 12.66 -5.10 -8.36
CA ILE A 67 12.82 -3.89 -9.19
C ILE A 67 11.45 -3.38 -9.65
N TYR A 68 10.53 -4.28 -10.02
CA TYR A 68 9.16 -3.90 -10.38
C TYR A 68 8.42 -3.25 -9.19
N ASN A 69 8.62 -3.73 -7.97
CA ASN A 69 8.03 -3.19 -6.74
C ASN A 69 8.50 -1.77 -6.37
N LEU A 70 9.57 -1.25 -6.99
CA LEU A 70 9.93 0.17 -6.90
C LEU A 70 8.84 1.08 -7.45
N ARG A 71 7.96 0.55 -8.31
CA ARG A 71 6.89 1.28 -9.02
C ARG A 71 7.43 2.40 -9.92
N LEU A 72 8.67 2.24 -10.39
CA LEU A 72 9.32 3.15 -11.35
C LEU A 72 9.24 2.64 -12.78
N PHE A 73 8.90 1.37 -12.97
CA PHE A 73 8.95 0.69 -14.26
C PHE A 73 7.61 0.05 -14.60
N ASN A 74 7.25 0.11 -15.89
CA ASN A 74 6.09 -0.60 -16.42
C ASN A 74 6.40 -2.07 -16.70
N ARG A 75 7.66 -2.34 -17.07
CA ARG A 75 8.17 -3.68 -17.34
C ARG A 75 9.62 -3.78 -16.88
N VAL A 76 9.98 -4.94 -16.36
CA VAL A 76 11.33 -5.30 -15.97
C VAL A 76 11.60 -6.70 -16.49
N ASP A 77 12.65 -6.85 -17.26
CA ASP A 77 13.17 -8.12 -17.73
C ASP A 77 14.59 -8.32 -17.22
N VAL A 78 14.95 -9.55 -16.88
CA VAL A 78 16.30 -9.91 -16.46
C VAL A 78 16.78 -11.03 -17.38
N GLU A 79 17.78 -10.75 -18.17
CA GLU A 79 18.37 -11.68 -19.16
C GLU A 79 19.78 -12.09 -18.73
N ILE A 80 20.08 -13.35 -18.94
CA ILE A 80 21.39 -13.92 -18.60
C ILE A 80 22.09 -14.28 -19.88
N VAL A 81 23.27 -13.72 -20.08
CA VAL A 81 24.15 -14.03 -21.21
C VAL A 81 25.36 -14.82 -20.68
N PRO A 82 25.43 -16.14 -20.94
CA PRO A 82 26.57 -16.94 -20.56
C PRO A 82 27.85 -16.49 -21.27
N GLU A 83 28.94 -16.50 -20.53
CA GLU A 83 30.30 -16.23 -21.01
C GLU A 83 31.22 -17.45 -20.80
N ASP A 84 32.47 -17.31 -21.18
CA ASP A 84 33.50 -18.36 -20.91
C ASP A 84 33.69 -18.56 -19.40
N ASN A 85 34.27 -19.73 -19.02
CA ASN A 85 34.61 -20.08 -17.64
C ASN A 85 33.43 -20.19 -16.65
N ALA A 86 32.23 -20.56 -17.11
CA ALA A 86 31.01 -20.64 -16.30
C ALA A 86 30.61 -19.29 -15.65
N GLU A 87 31.00 -18.18 -16.25
CA GLU A 87 30.56 -16.84 -15.89
C GLU A 87 29.35 -16.40 -16.74
N ALA A 88 28.64 -15.38 -16.27
CA ALA A 88 27.54 -14.77 -17.00
C ALA A 88 27.43 -13.28 -16.75
N THR A 89 27.04 -12.51 -17.77
CA THR A 89 26.60 -11.15 -17.65
C THR A 89 25.08 -11.10 -17.47
N VAL A 90 24.64 -10.38 -16.46
CA VAL A 90 23.22 -10.17 -16.14
C VAL A 90 22.77 -8.83 -16.72
N PHE A 91 21.84 -8.85 -17.67
CA PHE A 91 21.23 -7.64 -18.22
C PHE A 91 19.87 -7.40 -17.53
N VAL A 92 19.73 -6.24 -16.90
CA VAL A 92 18.48 -5.76 -16.32
C VAL A 92 17.89 -4.71 -17.26
N ILE A 93 16.84 -5.09 -17.99
CA ILE A 93 16.19 -4.24 -18.99
C ILE A 93 14.93 -3.66 -18.37
N VAL A 94 14.87 -2.34 -18.26
CA VAL A 94 13.73 -1.65 -17.65
C VAL A 94 13.02 -0.73 -18.64
N HIS A 95 11.71 -0.63 -18.50
CA HIS A 95 10.89 0.35 -19.20
C HIS A 95 10.30 1.32 -18.20
N GLU A 96 10.79 2.54 -18.20
CA GLU A 96 10.41 3.56 -17.23
C GLU A 96 8.94 3.97 -17.35
N ARG A 97 8.37 4.39 -16.21
CA ARG A 97 7.01 4.95 -16.15
C ARG A 97 7.07 6.47 -16.32
N LEU A 98 5.91 7.06 -16.58
CA LEU A 98 5.74 8.47 -16.32
C LEU A 98 5.83 8.73 -14.80
N TYR A 99 6.73 9.61 -14.38
CA TYR A 99 7.00 9.87 -12.95
C TYR A 99 6.17 11.00 -12.38
N PHE A 100 5.74 11.92 -13.21
CA PHE A 100 4.92 13.06 -12.81
C PHE A 100 3.47 12.84 -13.23
N PHE A 101 2.57 12.80 -12.24
CA PHE A 101 1.13 12.60 -12.45
C PHE A 101 0.31 13.67 -11.76
N PRO A 102 -0.37 14.54 -12.51
CA PRO A 102 -1.53 15.23 -12.01
C PRO A 102 -2.73 14.26 -12.02
N TYR A 103 -3.49 14.24 -10.93
CA TYR A 103 -4.69 13.42 -10.87
C TYR A 103 -5.85 14.19 -10.23
N PRO A 104 -7.07 14.07 -10.77
CA PRO A 104 -8.24 14.69 -10.17
C PRO A 104 -8.59 13.98 -8.87
N ILE A 105 -9.03 14.75 -7.90
CA ILE A 105 -9.63 14.27 -6.66
C ILE A 105 -11.11 14.57 -6.73
N LEU A 106 -11.93 13.53 -6.77
CA LEU A 106 -13.38 13.64 -6.80
C LEU A 106 -13.96 12.60 -5.84
N GLY A 107 -14.89 12.98 -5.01
CA GLY A 107 -15.53 12.04 -4.11
C GLY A 107 -16.78 12.55 -3.44
N PHE A 108 -17.52 11.61 -2.89
CA PHE A 108 -18.72 11.85 -2.10
C PHE A 108 -18.55 11.14 -0.76
N LYS A 109 -18.73 11.87 0.33
CA LYS A 109 -18.68 11.25 1.64
C LYS A 109 -20.05 10.63 1.98
N TYR A 110 -20.03 9.43 2.57
CA TYR A 110 -21.23 8.67 2.94
C TYR A 110 -22.19 8.39 1.78
N ARG A 111 -21.68 8.31 0.53
CA ARG A 111 -22.48 8.08 -0.69
C ARG A 111 -23.60 9.12 -0.89
N ASP A 112 -23.49 10.27 -0.26
CA ASP A 112 -24.42 11.40 -0.45
C ASP A 112 -23.78 12.42 -1.39
N PHE A 113 -24.44 12.70 -2.51
CA PHE A 113 -24.01 13.70 -3.49
C PHE A 113 -23.93 15.12 -2.91
N LYS A 114 -24.65 15.40 -1.82
CA LYS A 114 -24.54 16.68 -1.08
C LYS A 114 -23.18 16.84 -0.41
N ASN A 115 -22.49 15.74 -0.13
CA ASN A 115 -21.21 15.70 0.54
C ASN A 115 -20.05 15.59 -0.47
N PHE A 116 -20.20 16.28 -1.59
CA PHE A 116 -19.21 16.29 -2.66
C PHE A 116 -17.97 17.10 -2.29
N TYR A 117 -16.80 16.55 -2.61
CA TYR A 117 -15.52 17.24 -2.58
C TYR A 117 -14.75 17.00 -3.87
N TYR A 118 -13.92 17.97 -4.24
CA TYR A 118 -13.15 17.95 -5.46
C TYR A 118 -11.80 18.64 -5.27
N GLY A 119 -10.82 18.28 -6.08
CA GLY A 119 -9.50 18.84 -5.95
C GLY A 119 -8.52 18.30 -6.98
N LEU A 120 -7.26 18.55 -6.73
CA LEU A 120 -6.14 18.09 -7.56
C LEU A 120 -5.03 17.53 -6.68
N GLY A 121 -4.48 16.41 -7.12
CA GLY A 121 -3.24 15.87 -6.61
C GLY A 121 -2.14 15.92 -7.67
N LEU A 122 -0.91 16.11 -7.22
CA LEU A 122 0.30 16.05 -8.02
C LEU A 122 1.25 15.07 -7.33
N THR A 123 1.77 14.12 -8.07
CA THR A 123 2.80 13.21 -7.55
C THR A 123 3.99 13.16 -8.48
N HIS A 124 5.19 13.19 -7.93
CA HIS A 124 6.42 12.88 -8.62
C HIS A 124 7.10 11.71 -7.91
N GLN A 125 7.28 10.59 -8.60
CA GLN A 125 7.72 9.34 -7.98
C GLN A 125 9.21 9.04 -8.14
N ASN A 126 9.94 9.85 -8.89
CA ASN A 126 11.36 9.65 -9.15
C ASN A 126 12.08 11.00 -9.32
N LEU A 127 11.97 11.87 -8.33
CA LEU A 127 12.62 13.17 -8.36
C LEU A 127 14.15 12.97 -8.46
N ALA A 128 14.78 13.70 -9.39
CA ALA A 128 16.22 13.60 -9.69
C ALA A 128 16.72 12.17 -10.03
N GLY A 129 15.84 11.24 -10.44
CA GLY A 129 16.21 9.86 -10.75
C GLY A 129 16.59 8.98 -9.55
N ARG A 130 16.36 9.46 -8.32
CA ARG A 130 16.81 8.80 -7.08
C ARG A 130 15.71 8.06 -6.32
N ASN A 131 14.53 7.84 -6.97
CA ASN A 131 13.34 7.30 -6.34
C ASN A 131 12.79 8.17 -5.20
N GLU A 132 13.16 9.45 -5.17
CA GLU A 132 12.58 10.42 -4.25
C GLU A 132 11.14 10.72 -4.66
N LYS A 133 10.27 10.91 -3.67
CA LYS A 133 8.84 11.08 -3.88
C LYS A 133 8.36 12.41 -3.33
N LEU A 134 7.61 13.11 -4.15
CA LEU A 134 6.94 14.35 -3.78
C LEU A 134 5.44 14.20 -4.04
N TYR A 135 4.64 14.46 -3.02
CA TYR A 135 3.20 14.42 -3.08
C TYR A 135 2.62 15.76 -2.65
N PHE A 136 1.83 16.34 -3.50
CA PHE A 136 1.02 17.51 -3.17
C PHE A 136 -0.44 17.19 -3.46
N SER A 137 -1.36 17.59 -2.60
CA SER A 137 -2.78 17.52 -2.92
C SER A 137 -3.57 18.57 -2.17
N PHE A 138 -4.64 19.03 -2.80
CA PHE A 138 -5.67 19.83 -2.14
C PHE A 138 -7.05 19.36 -2.57
N ALA A 139 -8.03 19.55 -1.69
CA ALA A 139 -9.43 19.38 -2.01
C ALA A 139 -10.29 20.46 -1.35
N LEU A 140 -11.39 20.75 -1.99
CA LEU A 140 -12.40 21.74 -1.61
C LEU A 140 -13.78 21.08 -1.62
N GLY A 141 -14.74 21.72 -1.01
CA GLY A 141 -16.10 21.22 -0.93
C GLY A 141 -16.47 20.80 0.48
N TYR A 142 -17.13 19.65 0.61
CA TYR A 142 -17.60 19.15 1.90
C TYR A 142 -16.45 18.86 2.86
N ASP A 143 -15.50 18.03 2.48
CA ASP A 143 -14.21 17.89 3.14
C ASP A 143 -13.17 18.75 2.41
N ARG A 144 -12.26 19.35 3.15
CA ARG A 144 -11.22 20.23 2.61
C ARG A 144 -9.88 19.85 3.18
N TRP A 145 -8.86 19.81 2.34
CA TRP A 145 -7.49 19.64 2.82
C TRP A 145 -6.47 20.24 1.85
N ILE A 146 -5.31 20.49 2.39
CA ILE A 146 -4.08 20.72 1.65
C ILE A 146 -2.98 19.93 2.34
N LYS A 147 -2.16 19.21 1.59
CA LYS A 147 -1.02 18.45 2.13
C LYS A 147 0.15 18.45 1.16
N LEU A 148 1.33 18.45 1.73
CA LEU A 148 2.61 18.30 1.03
C LEU A 148 3.45 17.28 1.78
N GLU A 149 4.00 16.30 1.07
CA GLU A 149 4.84 15.25 1.62
C GLU A 149 6.03 14.99 0.70
N TYR A 150 7.21 14.87 1.28
CA TYR A 150 8.45 14.49 0.59
C TYR A 150 9.07 13.29 1.28
N GLN A 151 9.64 12.38 0.48
CA GLN A 151 10.32 11.18 0.96
C GLN A 151 11.59 10.96 0.11
N ASP A 152 12.71 10.77 0.79
CA ASP A 152 13.96 10.30 0.21
C ASP A 152 14.23 8.88 0.75
N PRO A 153 14.10 7.85 -0.08
CA PRO A 153 14.27 6.46 0.34
C PRO A 153 15.75 6.06 0.49
N ARG A 154 16.70 6.96 0.20
CA ARG A 154 18.13 6.70 0.32
C ARG A 154 18.93 7.99 0.51
N LEU A 155 18.92 8.49 1.72
CA LEU A 155 19.70 9.67 2.11
C LEU A 155 21.22 9.40 2.06
N THR A 156 21.64 8.17 2.42
CA THR A 156 23.05 7.77 2.50
C THR A 156 23.28 6.38 1.89
N SER A 157 24.56 6.04 1.66
CA SER A 157 24.98 4.67 1.25
C SER A 157 24.59 3.60 2.27
N ASP A 158 24.40 3.96 3.53
CA ASP A 158 24.04 3.05 4.61
C ASP A 158 22.52 2.75 4.69
N ASP A 159 21.79 2.98 3.61
CA ASP A 159 20.35 2.75 3.49
C ASP A 159 19.50 3.51 4.52
N LEU A 160 19.98 4.68 4.97
CA LEU A 160 19.17 5.62 5.70
C LEU A 160 18.17 6.31 4.78
N PHE A 161 16.96 6.49 5.26
CA PHE A 161 15.91 7.24 4.55
C PHE A 161 15.25 8.25 5.47
N TRP A 162 14.60 9.23 4.90
CA TRP A 162 13.86 10.22 5.65
C TRP A 162 12.64 10.72 4.90
N GLY A 163 11.76 11.40 5.61
CA GLY A 163 10.61 12.05 5.03
C GLY A 163 10.11 13.19 5.89
N ILE A 164 9.45 14.14 5.26
CA ILE A 164 8.82 15.28 5.91
C ILE A 164 7.45 15.51 5.29
N GLY A 165 6.49 15.94 6.09
CA GLY A 165 5.17 16.28 5.61
C GLY A 165 4.49 17.33 6.47
N ALA A 166 3.57 18.05 5.84
CA ALA A 166 2.72 19.01 6.54
C ALA A 166 1.37 19.11 5.82
N GLY A 167 0.34 19.48 6.56
CA GLY A 167 -0.98 19.67 6.00
C GLY A 167 -1.95 20.34 6.94
N ALA A 168 -3.06 20.75 6.35
CA ALA A 168 -4.22 21.24 7.06
C ALA A 168 -5.46 20.59 6.47
N SER A 169 -6.45 20.32 7.30
CA SER A 169 -7.69 19.69 6.87
C SER A 169 -8.89 20.19 7.67
N ARG A 170 -10.06 20.14 7.04
CA ARG A 170 -11.36 20.28 7.68
C ARG A 170 -12.24 19.17 7.14
N TYR A 171 -12.61 18.24 8.00
CA TYR A 171 -13.41 17.09 7.61
C TYR A 171 -14.46 16.76 8.66
N GLN A 172 -15.53 16.10 8.23
CA GLN A 172 -16.55 15.63 9.15
C GLN A 172 -15.95 14.61 10.10
N ASN A 173 -16.28 14.74 11.40
CA ASN A 173 -15.89 13.75 12.41
C ASN A 173 -16.36 12.33 12.05
N LEU A 174 -15.65 11.35 12.56
CA LEU A 174 -15.91 9.94 12.29
C LEU A 174 -16.74 9.26 13.38
N SER A 175 -16.78 9.86 14.59
CA SER A 175 -17.47 9.27 15.74
C SER A 175 -18.99 9.41 15.62
N PRO A 176 -19.74 8.30 15.49
CA PRO A 176 -21.20 8.34 15.52
C PRO A 176 -21.78 8.84 16.85
N GLN A 177 -20.99 8.73 17.93
CA GLN A 177 -21.44 9.07 19.29
C GLN A 177 -21.55 10.60 19.51
N LEU A 178 -20.79 11.39 18.77
CA LEU A 178 -20.73 12.85 18.94
C LEU A 178 -21.60 13.62 17.95
N GLY A 179 -22.39 12.92 17.13
CA GLY A 179 -23.18 13.55 16.08
C GLY A 179 -22.30 14.06 14.92
N THR A 180 -22.89 14.86 14.04
CA THR A 180 -22.24 15.35 12.83
C THR A 180 -21.72 16.76 13.02
N TYR A 181 -20.40 16.94 12.97
CA TYR A 181 -19.73 18.23 12.95
C TYR A 181 -18.44 18.16 12.13
N HIS A 182 -17.89 19.31 11.75
CA HIS A 182 -16.60 19.38 11.10
C HIS A 182 -15.52 19.76 12.10
N GLN A 183 -14.47 18.96 12.13
CA GLN A 183 -13.24 19.24 12.87
C GLN A 183 -12.17 19.76 11.92
N GLN A 184 -11.26 20.55 12.45
CA GLN A 184 -10.09 21.06 11.75
C GLN A 184 -8.84 20.46 12.35
N ALA A 185 -7.85 20.16 11.50
CA ALA A 185 -6.56 19.72 11.95
C ALA A 185 -5.45 20.40 11.15
N VAL A 186 -4.38 20.77 11.83
CA VAL A 186 -3.11 21.19 11.22
C VAL A 186 -2.03 20.28 11.77
N TRP A 187 -1.20 19.74 10.91
CA TRP A 187 -0.18 18.79 11.32
C TRP A 187 1.12 18.97 10.52
N GLY A 188 2.21 18.59 11.16
CA GLY A 188 3.52 18.44 10.53
C GLY A 188 4.23 17.22 11.08
N ASN A 189 5.08 16.60 10.28
CA ASN A 189 5.85 15.45 10.70
C ASN A 189 7.22 15.40 10.05
N VAL A 190 8.13 14.68 10.71
CA VAL A 190 9.41 14.25 10.17
C VAL A 190 9.64 12.79 10.53
N SER A 191 10.19 12.03 9.63
CA SER A 191 10.53 10.63 9.82
C SER A 191 11.96 10.35 9.39
N PHE A 192 12.61 9.43 10.11
CA PHE A 192 13.92 8.89 9.78
C PHE A 192 13.86 7.38 9.93
N GLY A 193 14.59 6.68 9.07
CA GLY A 193 14.64 5.25 9.18
C GLY A 193 15.87 4.66 8.53
N LYS A 194 16.04 3.35 8.75
CA LYS A 194 17.10 2.54 8.17
C LYS A 194 16.53 1.26 7.61
N ARG A 195 16.99 0.89 6.42
CA ARG A 195 16.77 -0.44 5.83
C ARG A 195 17.86 -1.40 6.31
N PHE A 196 17.48 -2.65 6.49
CA PHE A 196 18.37 -3.76 6.83
C PHE A 196 18.19 -4.85 5.77
N GLY A 197 19.06 -4.83 4.79
CA GLY A 197 18.92 -5.66 3.59
C GLY A 197 17.69 -5.31 2.77
N LEU A 198 17.13 -6.30 2.07
CA LEU A 198 16.06 -6.07 1.10
C LEU A 198 14.67 -5.95 1.71
N TYR A 199 14.44 -6.51 2.90
CA TYR A 199 13.08 -6.76 3.40
C TYR A 199 12.72 -6.04 4.68
N LYS A 200 13.70 -5.57 5.47
CA LYS A 200 13.45 -5.05 6.82
C LYS A 200 13.74 -3.55 6.88
N SER A 201 12.94 -2.85 7.64
CA SER A 201 13.20 -1.44 7.96
C SER A 201 12.74 -1.08 9.36
N LEU A 202 13.35 -0.05 9.90
CA LEU A 202 13.01 0.56 11.17
C LEU A 202 12.80 2.04 10.93
N THR A 203 11.68 2.59 11.42
CA THR A 203 11.31 3.98 11.22
C THR A 203 10.98 4.63 12.57
N LEU A 204 11.57 5.78 12.81
CA LEU A 204 11.20 6.71 13.86
C LEU A 204 10.49 7.89 13.23
N ARG A 205 9.31 8.28 13.75
CA ARG A 205 8.55 9.41 13.25
C ARG A 205 8.08 10.28 14.40
N PHE A 206 8.26 11.56 14.25
CA PHE A 206 7.73 12.60 15.11
C PHE A 206 6.65 13.37 14.35
N ASP A 207 5.48 13.52 14.98
CA ASP A 207 4.36 14.32 14.50
C ASP A 207 4.02 15.38 15.53
N TYR A 208 3.57 16.54 15.07
CA TYR A 208 2.91 17.54 15.89
C TYR A 208 1.58 17.90 15.24
N GLU A 209 0.51 17.80 16.01
CA GLU A 209 -0.85 18.00 15.51
C GLU A 209 -1.62 18.96 16.42
N VAL A 210 -2.41 19.82 15.77
CA VAL A 210 -3.38 20.70 16.43
C VAL A 210 -4.75 20.36 15.86
N VAL A 211 -5.67 19.93 16.72
CA VAL A 211 -7.05 19.60 16.37
C VAL A 211 -7.98 20.62 17.01
N GLN A 212 -8.93 21.13 16.24
CA GLN A 212 -9.98 22.03 16.69
C GLN A 212 -11.36 21.46 16.41
N VAL A 213 -12.19 21.49 17.41
CA VAL A 213 -13.61 21.04 17.36
C VAL A 213 -14.47 22.22 17.80
N PRO A 214 -15.66 22.43 17.21
CA PRO A 214 -16.57 23.48 17.65
C PRO A 214 -16.82 23.40 19.16
N PRO A 215 -16.77 24.53 19.90
CA PRO A 215 -16.91 24.52 21.37
C PRO A 215 -18.22 23.94 21.89
N GLU A 216 -19.24 23.92 21.02
CA GLU A 216 -20.57 23.37 21.34
C GLU A 216 -20.57 21.84 21.45
N ILE A 217 -19.54 21.18 20.90
CA ILE A 217 -19.42 19.73 20.93
C ILE A 217 -18.72 19.30 22.22
N SER A 218 -19.51 18.94 23.20
CA SER A 218 -19.00 18.40 24.46
C SER A 218 -18.18 17.12 24.21
N ASN A 219 -17.03 17.00 24.85
CA ASN A 219 -16.13 15.83 24.76
C ASN A 219 -15.54 15.58 23.35
N GLY A 220 -15.62 16.54 22.44
CA GLY A 220 -14.98 16.43 21.11
C GLY A 220 -13.45 16.55 21.15
N THR A 221 -12.93 17.23 22.20
CA THR A 221 -11.51 17.38 22.52
C THR A 221 -11.28 17.04 23.98
N VAL A 222 -10.01 16.78 24.35
CA VAL A 222 -9.59 16.63 25.76
C VAL A 222 -9.65 17.97 26.47
N SER A 223 -9.13 19.01 25.81
CA SER A 223 -9.21 20.38 26.32
C SER A 223 -10.64 20.92 26.28
N PRO A 224 -11.12 21.55 27.34
CA PRO A 224 -12.45 22.19 27.38
C PRO A 224 -12.55 23.39 26.42
N THR A 225 -11.43 23.87 25.90
CA THR A 225 -11.41 24.98 24.93
C THR A 225 -11.77 24.58 23.51
N GLY A 226 -12.03 23.30 23.26
CA GLY A 226 -12.28 22.77 21.90
C GLY A 226 -11.00 22.67 21.04
N ARG A 227 -9.80 22.78 21.65
CA ARG A 227 -8.52 22.73 20.94
C ARG A 227 -7.52 21.86 21.68
N ASP A 228 -7.06 20.79 21.01
CA ASP A 228 -5.96 19.95 21.47
C ASP A 228 -4.72 20.20 20.61
N ALA A 229 -3.55 20.25 21.23
CA ALA A 229 -2.27 20.38 20.57
C ALA A 229 -1.27 19.43 21.23
N PHE A 230 -0.73 18.49 20.46
CA PHE A 230 0.10 17.43 21.05
C PHE A 230 1.12 16.87 20.06
N PRO A 231 2.29 16.49 20.59
CA PRO A 231 3.26 15.71 19.85
C PRO A 231 2.88 14.24 19.83
N THR A 232 3.34 13.51 18.81
CA THR A 232 3.30 12.04 18.77
C THR A 232 4.66 11.54 18.33
N LEU A 233 5.22 10.59 19.06
CA LEU A 233 6.41 9.84 18.68
C LEU A 233 6.01 8.42 18.36
N SER A 234 6.40 7.93 17.20
CA SER A 234 6.11 6.56 16.78
C SER A 234 7.36 5.83 16.30
N PHE A 235 7.40 4.55 16.61
CA PHE A 235 8.44 3.63 16.24
C PHE A 235 7.81 2.46 15.47
N THR A 236 8.30 2.17 14.28
CA THR A 236 7.74 1.13 13.41
C THR A 236 8.84 0.22 12.89
N PHE A 237 8.70 -1.08 13.12
CA PHE A 237 9.44 -2.12 12.43
C PHE A 237 8.58 -2.66 11.28
N SER A 238 9.20 -2.84 10.12
CA SER A 238 8.55 -3.44 8.96
C SER A 238 9.43 -4.55 8.36
N HIS A 239 8.80 -5.65 7.99
CA HIS A 239 9.36 -6.71 7.17
C HIS A 239 8.40 -6.97 6.01
N ASP A 240 8.88 -6.96 4.77
CA ASP A 240 8.06 -7.21 3.59
C ASP A 240 8.86 -8.00 2.56
N SER A 241 8.52 -9.27 2.43
CA SER A 241 9.11 -10.22 1.47
C SER A 241 8.11 -10.68 0.40
N ARG A 242 6.99 -9.95 0.23
CA ARG A 242 6.02 -10.26 -0.81
C ARG A 242 6.64 -10.14 -2.19
N ASP A 243 6.22 -11.02 -3.08
CA ASP A 243 6.63 -11.02 -4.49
C ASP A 243 6.21 -9.72 -5.20
N LEU A 244 4.92 -9.38 -5.12
CA LEU A 244 4.35 -8.18 -5.70
C LEU A 244 3.52 -7.42 -4.67
N ASN A 245 3.80 -6.15 -4.49
CA ASN A 245 3.08 -5.32 -3.52
C ASN A 245 1.63 -5.04 -3.94
N GLU A 246 1.33 -5.06 -5.23
CA GLU A 246 0.01 -4.74 -5.74
C GLU A 246 -0.97 -5.92 -5.66
N TYR A 247 -0.48 -7.13 -5.86
CA TYR A 247 -1.28 -8.37 -5.80
C TYR A 247 -0.35 -9.55 -5.48
N ALA A 248 -0.05 -9.72 -4.21
CA ALA A 248 0.89 -10.73 -3.74
C ALA A 248 0.33 -12.14 -3.91
N THR A 249 1.20 -13.06 -4.35
CA THR A 249 0.91 -14.50 -4.45
C THR A 249 1.82 -15.35 -3.58
N LYS A 250 2.96 -14.79 -3.16
CA LYS A 250 3.98 -15.44 -2.32
C LYS A 250 4.61 -14.43 -1.37
N GLY A 251 5.07 -14.91 -0.22
CA GLY A 251 5.83 -14.12 0.75
C GLY A 251 5.02 -13.66 1.94
N THR A 252 5.64 -12.87 2.78
CA THR A 252 5.05 -12.42 4.06
C THR A 252 5.32 -10.94 4.28
N PHE A 253 4.46 -10.33 5.07
CA PHE A 253 4.73 -9.01 5.63
C PHE A 253 4.41 -8.95 7.12
N LEU A 254 5.12 -8.10 7.83
CA LEU A 254 4.90 -7.76 9.23
C LEU A 254 5.16 -6.27 9.41
N LYS A 255 4.22 -5.57 10.02
CA LYS A 255 4.40 -4.21 10.50
C LYS A 255 4.05 -4.17 11.98
N ALA A 256 5.02 -3.88 12.82
CA ALA A 256 4.84 -3.72 14.26
C ALA A 256 5.16 -2.28 14.64
N SER A 257 4.28 -1.63 15.40
CA SER A 257 4.43 -0.23 15.75
C SER A 257 4.07 0.03 17.21
N VAL A 258 4.74 1.01 17.77
CA VAL A 258 4.36 1.63 19.04
C VAL A 258 4.36 3.14 18.84
N LEU A 259 3.36 3.80 19.36
CA LEU A 259 3.31 5.26 19.39
C LEU A 259 2.94 5.77 20.79
N LYS A 260 3.44 6.95 21.10
CA LYS A 260 3.07 7.75 22.26
C LYS A 260 2.56 9.09 21.76
N SER A 261 1.29 9.41 22.06
CA SER A 261 0.68 10.71 21.80
C SER A 261 0.53 11.48 23.10
N GLY A 262 0.95 12.75 23.06
CA GLY A 262 1.05 13.60 24.25
C GLY A 262 2.29 13.31 25.10
N MET A 263 2.65 14.24 25.96
CA MET A 263 3.83 14.17 26.84
C MET A 263 3.44 14.23 28.35
N GLY A 264 2.20 13.81 28.65
CA GLY A 264 1.63 13.94 30.00
C GLY A 264 0.95 15.30 30.23
N GLY A 265 0.43 15.51 31.45
CA GLY A 265 -0.40 16.67 31.80
C GLY A 265 -1.89 16.44 31.53
N ASP A 266 -2.66 17.54 31.52
CA ASP A 266 -4.12 17.50 31.41
C ASP A 266 -4.62 17.38 29.96
N GLY A 267 -3.73 17.08 29.01
CA GLY A 267 -4.02 17.00 27.57
C GLY A 267 -4.16 15.57 27.07
N VAL A 268 -4.07 15.44 25.74
CA VAL A 268 -4.01 14.14 25.05
C VAL A 268 -2.87 13.31 25.61
N ASP A 269 -3.15 12.10 26.07
CA ASP A 269 -2.13 11.22 26.64
C ASP A 269 -2.51 9.74 26.48
N PHE A 270 -1.91 9.07 25.48
CA PHE A 270 -2.13 7.65 25.25
C PHE A 270 -0.95 6.98 24.54
N PHE A 271 -0.88 5.65 24.68
CA PHE A 271 -0.03 4.77 23.88
C PHE A 271 -0.90 3.94 22.94
N ARG A 272 -0.32 3.56 21.80
CA ARG A 272 -0.95 2.60 20.90
C ARG A 272 0.08 1.61 20.38
N TYR A 273 -0.28 0.32 20.44
CA TYR A 273 0.51 -0.80 19.94
C TYR A 273 -0.21 -1.39 18.74
N GLY A 274 0.44 -1.42 17.60
CA GLY A 274 -0.12 -1.93 16.36
C GLY A 274 0.70 -3.11 15.84
N VAL A 275 0.00 -4.14 15.37
CA VAL A 275 0.60 -5.24 14.62
C VAL A 275 -0.28 -5.51 13.41
N ASP A 276 0.34 -5.62 12.23
CA ASP A 276 -0.29 -6.01 10.98
C ASP A 276 0.62 -7.07 10.34
N VAL A 277 0.12 -8.26 10.18
CA VAL A 277 0.87 -9.41 9.68
C VAL A 277 0.06 -10.14 8.62
N GLY A 278 0.72 -10.57 7.56
CA GLY A 278 0.10 -11.37 6.53
C GLY A 278 1.09 -12.26 5.81
N GLY A 279 0.53 -13.23 5.12
CA GLY A 279 1.28 -14.19 4.33
C GLY A 279 0.50 -14.65 3.12
N TYR A 280 1.23 -15.00 2.09
CA TYR A 280 0.69 -15.49 0.82
C TYR A 280 1.39 -16.79 0.46
N ILE A 281 0.60 -17.81 0.19
CA ILE A 281 1.09 -19.17 -0.09
C ILE A 281 0.55 -19.57 -1.47
N PRO A 282 1.44 -19.83 -2.44
CA PRO A 282 1.03 -20.39 -3.73
C PRO A 282 0.48 -21.81 -3.51
N VAL A 283 -0.64 -22.13 -4.19
CA VAL A 283 -1.30 -23.44 -4.06
C VAL A 283 -1.13 -24.26 -5.34
N PHE A 284 -1.49 -23.69 -6.48
CA PHE A 284 -1.32 -24.29 -7.81
C PHE A 284 -1.33 -23.17 -8.86
N ASP A 285 -0.78 -23.42 -10.03
CA ASP A 285 -0.75 -22.57 -11.26
C ASP A 285 -1.23 -21.11 -11.09
N GLY A 286 -0.47 -20.32 -10.32
CA GLY A 286 -0.77 -18.91 -10.08
C GLY A 286 -1.88 -18.65 -9.05
N ALA A 287 -2.55 -19.68 -8.53
CA ALA A 287 -3.49 -19.54 -7.44
C ALA A 287 -2.77 -19.44 -6.10
N SER A 288 -3.32 -18.67 -5.17
CA SER A 288 -2.72 -18.42 -3.86
C SER A 288 -3.77 -18.27 -2.76
N ILE A 289 -3.35 -18.56 -1.53
CA ILE A 289 -4.09 -18.21 -0.33
C ILE A 289 -3.37 -17.06 0.34
N GLY A 290 -4.07 -15.95 0.55
CA GLY A 290 -3.63 -14.82 1.35
C GLY A 290 -4.33 -14.81 2.70
N VAL A 291 -3.56 -14.56 3.76
CA VAL A 291 -4.08 -14.37 5.12
C VAL A 291 -3.48 -13.10 5.68
N ARG A 292 -4.31 -12.24 6.26
CA ARG A 292 -3.89 -11.06 7.00
C ARG A 292 -4.58 -11.04 8.36
N SER A 293 -3.86 -10.64 9.39
CA SER A 293 -4.43 -10.31 10.69
C SER A 293 -3.81 -9.01 11.20
N PHE A 294 -4.62 -8.14 11.76
CA PHE A 294 -4.14 -6.91 12.35
C PHE A 294 -4.81 -6.63 13.68
N THR A 295 -4.10 -5.93 14.53
CA THR A 295 -4.62 -5.43 15.80
C THR A 295 -4.00 -4.08 16.13
N SER A 296 -4.78 -3.26 16.81
CA SER A 296 -4.28 -2.02 17.41
C SER A 296 -4.89 -1.85 18.78
N LEU A 297 -4.04 -1.85 19.79
CA LEU A 297 -4.41 -1.78 21.20
C LEU A 297 -3.97 -0.44 21.77
N THR A 298 -4.86 0.24 22.47
CA THR A 298 -4.64 1.56 23.03
C THR A 298 -4.61 1.48 24.56
N GLY A 299 -3.63 2.14 25.18
CA GLY A 299 -3.47 2.32 26.62
C GLY A 299 -3.22 3.77 26.96
N GLY A 300 -3.20 4.11 28.24
CA GLY A 300 -2.98 5.48 28.72
C GLY A 300 -4.24 6.15 29.25
N PRO A 301 -4.14 7.32 29.88
CA PRO A 301 -5.25 7.93 30.58
C PRO A 301 -6.34 8.49 29.65
N VAL A 302 -5.98 9.18 28.56
CA VAL A 302 -6.93 9.97 27.77
C VAL A 302 -6.72 9.79 26.26
N VAL A 303 -7.73 9.21 25.63
CA VAL A 303 -7.81 9.04 24.17
C VAL A 303 -8.94 9.91 23.63
N PRO A 304 -8.66 10.94 22.82
CA PRO A 304 -9.72 11.76 22.27
C PRO A 304 -10.48 11.02 21.16
N PRO A 305 -11.79 11.32 20.93
CA PRO A 305 -12.62 10.64 19.96
C PRO A 305 -12.09 10.67 18.52
N TYR A 306 -11.43 11.74 18.14
CA TYR A 306 -10.81 11.85 16.80
C TYR A 306 -9.57 10.95 16.62
N LYS A 307 -9.14 10.23 17.66
CA LYS A 307 -8.10 9.19 17.63
C LYS A 307 -8.66 7.78 17.87
N HIS A 308 -9.98 7.60 17.90
CA HIS A 308 -10.59 6.29 17.96
C HIS A 308 -10.33 5.49 16.67
N LEU A 309 -10.52 4.20 16.72
CA LEU A 309 -10.33 3.23 15.64
C LEU A 309 -11.70 2.76 15.15
N TYR A 310 -11.79 2.49 13.87
CA TYR A 310 -13.08 2.23 13.21
C TYR A 310 -13.00 1.06 12.23
N PHE A 311 -14.03 0.22 12.20
CA PHE A 311 -14.46 -0.44 10.97
C PHE A 311 -15.49 0.42 10.26
N GLY A 312 -15.55 0.31 8.92
CA GLY A 312 -16.47 1.06 8.06
C GLY A 312 -15.84 2.28 7.37
N TYR A 313 -14.56 2.59 7.65
CA TYR A 313 -13.78 3.63 6.98
C TYR A 313 -12.53 3.05 6.31
N GLY A 314 -11.34 3.21 6.90
CA GLY A 314 -10.09 2.67 6.36
C GLY A 314 -10.05 1.15 6.41
N GLU A 315 -10.27 0.57 7.60
CA GLU A 315 -10.45 -0.86 7.76
C GLU A 315 -11.94 -1.21 7.63
N ARG A 316 -12.24 -2.36 7.03
CA ARG A 316 -13.61 -2.79 6.73
C ARG A 316 -13.75 -4.30 6.85
N ILE A 317 -14.93 -4.73 7.25
CA ILE A 317 -15.39 -6.13 7.16
C ILE A 317 -16.37 -6.16 5.99
N ARG A 318 -16.07 -6.90 4.94
CA ARG A 318 -16.97 -7.07 3.78
C ARG A 318 -18.23 -7.85 4.26
N GLY A 319 -19.41 -7.34 3.91
CA GLY A 319 -20.70 -7.74 4.50
C GLY A 319 -21.17 -6.83 5.64
N HIS A 320 -20.27 -5.93 6.14
CA HIS A 320 -20.55 -4.85 7.09
C HIS A 320 -19.95 -3.51 6.60
N PHE A 321 -19.83 -3.34 5.30
CA PHE A 321 -19.17 -2.20 4.68
C PHE A 321 -19.80 -0.85 5.03
N ASN A 322 -21.11 -0.85 5.27
CA ASN A 322 -21.88 0.35 5.62
C ASN A 322 -22.07 0.51 7.14
N THR A 323 -21.58 -0.42 7.95
CA THR A 323 -21.70 -0.39 9.40
C THR A 323 -20.45 0.21 10.02
N ILE A 324 -20.61 1.36 10.69
CA ILE A 324 -19.50 1.98 11.41
C ILE A 324 -19.44 1.37 12.80
N SER A 325 -18.31 0.76 13.12
CA SER A 325 -18.00 0.26 14.45
C SER A 325 -16.81 1.02 15.02
N GLU A 326 -17.02 1.73 16.12
CA GLU A 326 -16.05 2.60 16.80
C GLU A 326 -15.49 1.95 18.05
N GLY A 327 -14.21 2.17 18.35
CA GLY A 327 -13.57 1.75 19.59
C GLY A 327 -12.21 2.38 19.77
N GLU A 328 -11.62 2.20 20.93
CA GLU A 328 -10.23 2.57 21.21
C GLU A 328 -9.27 1.46 20.74
N ASN A 329 -9.79 0.25 20.61
CA ASN A 329 -9.06 -0.94 20.19
C ASN A 329 -9.75 -1.57 18.98
N ILE A 330 -8.96 -2.25 18.13
CA ILE A 330 -9.44 -2.94 16.94
C ILE A 330 -8.66 -4.24 16.74
N VAL A 331 -9.34 -5.27 16.25
CA VAL A 331 -8.72 -6.49 15.72
C VAL A 331 -9.48 -6.94 14.50
N GLY A 332 -8.77 -7.38 13.49
CA GLY A 332 -9.36 -7.93 12.27
C GLY A 332 -8.49 -9.00 11.64
N ALA A 333 -9.12 -9.86 10.87
CA ALA A 333 -8.47 -10.86 10.05
C ALA A 333 -9.24 -11.07 8.76
N THR A 334 -8.51 -11.43 7.71
CA THR A 334 -9.07 -11.79 6.42
C THR A 334 -8.30 -12.95 5.83
N THR A 335 -9.03 -13.82 5.14
CA THR A 335 -8.45 -14.91 4.34
C THR A 335 -9.05 -14.84 2.95
N GLU A 336 -8.20 -14.90 1.93
CA GLU A 336 -8.62 -14.90 0.53
C GLU A 336 -7.99 -16.07 -0.22
N PHE A 337 -8.81 -16.80 -0.96
CA PHE A 337 -8.35 -17.75 -1.97
C PHE A 337 -8.48 -17.09 -3.35
N ARG A 338 -7.37 -16.90 -4.03
CA ARG A 338 -7.23 -16.15 -5.28
C ARG A 338 -6.89 -17.06 -6.43
N ILE A 339 -7.64 -16.95 -7.52
CA ILE A 339 -7.46 -17.79 -8.73
C ILE A 339 -7.30 -16.87 -9.92
N PRO A 340 -6.19 -16.95 -10.68
CA PRO A 340 -6.05 -16.20 -11.92
C PRO A 340 -6.97 -16.76 -13.01
N VAL A 341 -7.85 -15.92 -13.54
CA VAL A 341 -8.62 -16.20 -14.76
C VAL A 341 -7.81 -15.78 -15.98
N ILE A 342 -7.14 -14.63 -15.87
CA ILE A 342 -6.15 -14.15 -16.82
C ILE A 342 -4.90 -13.84 -16.01
N SER A 343 -3.87 -14.67 -16.16
CA SER A 343 -2.57 -14.43 -15.53
C SER A 343 -2.01 -13.07 -15.97
N PRO A 344 -1.27 -12.35 -15.10
CA PRO A 344 -0.71 -11.06 -15.44
C PRO A 344 0.11 -11.09 -16.71
N ARG A 345 -0.22 -10.22 -17.64
CA ARG A 345 0.39 -10.11 -18.98
C ARG A 345 0.76 -8.65 -19.25
N HIS A 346 1.77 -8.48 -20.13
CA HIS A 346 2.10 -7.17 -20.67
C HIS A 346 1.51 -7.05 -22.07
N TYR A 347 0.95 -5.88 -22.34
CA TYR A 347 0.50 -5.48 -23.68
C TYR A 347 1.19 -4.17 -24.02
N THR A 348 1.85 -4.13 -25.16
CA THR A 348 2.48 -2.92 -25.68
C THR A 348 1.57 -2.31 -26.74
N PHE A 349 1.12 -1.10 -26.46
CA PHE A 349 0.30 -0.32 -27.39
C PHE A 349 1.21 0.45 -28.35
N PRO A 350 1.27 0.06 -29.62
CA PRO A 350 2.31 0.56 -30.55
C PRO A 350 2.13 2.03 -30.95
N TYR A 351 0.97 2.61 -30.69
CA TYR A 351 0.63 3.99 -31.08
C TYR A 351 0.44 4.91 -29.87
N ALA A 352 1.06 4.60 -28.74
CA ALA A 352 0.99 5.46 -27.58
C ALA A 352 1.68 6.81 -27.86
N ILE A 353 0.95 7.91 -27.71
CA ILE A 353 1.49 9.27 -27.88
C ILE A 353 2.61 9.55 -26.87
N ILE A 354 2.48 8.98 -25.70
CA ILE A 354 3.46 9.03 -24.60
C ILE A 354 3.98 7.61 -24.44
N PRO A 355 5.24 7.31 -24.81
CA PRO A 355 5.79 5.95 -24.81
C PRO A 355 5.67 5.25 -23.45
N GLU A 356 5.84 5.98 -22.35
CA GLU A 356 5.77 5.48 -20.99
C GLU A 356 4.36 4.98 -20.63
N LEU A 357 3.33 5.44 -21.32
CA LEU A 357 1.95 4.95 -21.19
C LEU A 357 1.64 3.78 -22.13
N GLY A 358 2.58 3.37 -22.99
CA GLY A 358 2.35 2.34 -24.01
C GLY A 358 2.46 0.91 -23.50
N VAL A 359 3.12 0.66 -22.37
CA VAL A 359 3.29 -0.69 -21.82
C VAL A 359 2.32 -0.90 -20.65
N TRP A 360 1.35 -1.80 -20.85
CA TRP A 360 0.28 -2.07 -19.91
C TRP A 360 0.42 -3.47 -19.32
N ARG A 361 0.48 -3.56 -18.01
CA ARG A 361 0.31 -4.83 -17.30
C ARG A 361 -1.15 -4.97 -16.90
N TYR A 362 -1.76 -6.12 -17.20
CA TYR A 362 -3.14 -6.42 -16.86
C TYR A 362 -3.31 -7.88 -16.46
N GLY A 363 -4.34 -8.14 -15.65
CA GLY A 363 -4.72 -9.48 -15.24
C GLY A 363 -6.11 -9.49 -14.65
N VAL A 364 -6.72 -10.66 -14.53
CA VAL A 364 -8.04 -10.86 -13.93
C VAL A 364 -7.98 -12.03 -12.98
N PHE A 365 -8.45 -11.81 -11.75
CA PHE A 365 -8.55 -12.83 -10.72
C PHE A 365 -9.96 -12.94 -10.20
N VAL A 366 -10.32 -14.12 -9.75
CA VAL A 366 -11.50 -14.37 -8.93
C VAL A 366 -11.03 -14.78 -7.56
N SER A 367 -11.66 -14.22 -6.51
CA SER A 367 -11.29 -14.54 -5.14
C SER A 367 -12.52 -14.94 -4.33
N LEU A 368 -12.32 -15.89 -3.42
CA LEU A 368 -13.23 -16.18 -2.33
C LEU A 368 -12.63 -15.66 -1.03
N PHE A 369 -13.41 -15.03 -0.19
CA PHE A 369 -12.91 -14.43 1.02
C PHE A 369 -13.79 -14.66 2.24
N ILE A 370 -13.15 -14.58 3.41
CA ILE A 370 -13.78 -14.52 4.72
C ILE A 370 -13.07 -13.43 5.52
N ASP A 371 -13.84 -12.53 6.11
CA ASP A 371 -13.38 -11.45 6.99
C ASP A 371 -14.01 -11.61 8.36
N ALA A 372 -13.27 -11.27 9.41
CA ALA A 372 -13.81 -11.15 10.76
C ALA A 372 -13.06 -10.04 11.53
N GLY A 373 -13.78 -9.35 12.41
CA GLY A 373 -13.14 -8.33 13.24
C GLY A 373 -14.10 -7.71 14.24
N LYS A 374 -13.55 -6.90 15.12
CA LYS A 374 -14.32 -6.08 16.05
C LYS A 374 -13.52 -4.90 16.57
N THR A 375 -14.22 -3.87 17.00
CA THR A 375 -13.70 -2.78 17.81
C THR A 375 -14.31 -2.84 19.20
N TRP A 376 -13.61 -2.28 20.20
CA TRP A 376 -14.17 -2.15 21.54
C TRP A 376 -13.53 -0.98 22.28
N PHE A 377 -14.27 -0.40 23.20
CA PHE A 377 -13.72 0.56 24.15
C PHE A 377 -13.04 -0.17 25.32
N ARG A 378 -12.00 0.42 25.90
CA ARG A 378 -11.28 -0.17 27.04
C ARG A 378 -12.19 -0.42 28.23
N THR A 379 -13.18 0.45 28.45
CA THR A 379 -14.18 0.33 29.50
C THR A 379 -15.11 -0.87 29.33
N GLU A 380 -15.34 -1.31 28.10
CA GLU A 380 -16.19 -2.48 27.77
C GLU A 380 -15.42 -3.80 27.88
N GLY A 381 -14.09 -3.75 27.75
CA GLY A 381 -13.24 -4.91 27.68
C GLY A 381 -13.39 -5.69 26.35
N PHE A 382 -12.52 -6.68 26.16
CA PHE A 382 -12.49 -7.47 24.91
C PHE A 382 -13.78 -8.26 24.65
N GLY A 383 -14.48 -8.73 25.69
CA GLY A 383 -15.75 -9.47 25.60
C GLY A 383 -16.99 -8.60 25.38
N GLY A 384 -16.89 -7.27 25.51
CA GLY A 384 -18.03 -6.36 25.53
C GLY A 384 -18.80 -6.18 24.24
N ARG A 385 -18.21 -6.57 23.09
CA ARG A 385 -18.87 -6.48 21.79
C ARG A 385 -18.76 -7.78 20.99
N PRO A 386 -19.77 -8.10 20.17
CA PRO A 386 -19.72 -9.25 19.27
C PRO A 386 -18.66 -9.05 18.17
N TRP A 387 -18.21 -10.14 17.58
CA TRP A 387 -17.49 -10.14 16.34
C TRP A 387 -18.44 -9.79 15.20
N GLN A 388 -17.94 -9.11 14.19
CA GLN A 388 -18.55 -8.95 12.89
C GLN A 388 -17.82 -9.88 11.93
N ALA A 389 -18.56 -10.61 11.11
CA ALA A 389 -18.00 -11.52 10.14
C ALA A 389 -18.72 -11.39 8.80
N GLY A 390 -18.02 -11.65 7.73
CA GLY A 390 -18.58 -11.67 6.40
C GLY A 390 -17.77 -12.56 5.47
N ALA A 391 -18.43 -13.09 4.46
CA ALA A 391 -17.84 -13.95 3.45
C ALA A 391 -18.38 -13.60 2.08
N GLY A 392 -17.63 -13.93 1.02
CA GLY A 392 -18.10 -13.62 -0.32
C GLY A 392 -17.10 -13.99 -1.41
N ALA A 393 -17.37 -13.44 -2.58
CA ALA A 393 -16.54 -13.58 -3.75
C ALA A 393 -16.23 -12.22 -4.39
N SER A 394 -15.10 -12.10 -5.07
CA SER A 394 -14.74 -10.92 -5.82
C SER A 394 -14.16 -11.25 -7.19
N VAL A 395 -14.24 -10.26 -8.07
CA VAL A 395 -13.46 -10.19 -9.31
C VAL A 395 -12.51 -9.03 -9.17
N ASP A 396 -11.21 -9.32 -9.32
CA ASP A 396 -10.14 -8.35 -9.18
C ASP A 396 -9.48 -8.11 -10.53
N LEU A 397 -9.49 -6.86 -10.99
CA LEU A 397 -8.86 -6.42 -12.22
C LEU A 397 -7.54 -5.75 -11.89
N LEU A 398 -6.45 -6.35 -12.32
CA LEU A 398 -5.13 -5.75 -12.29
C LEU A 398 -4.98 -4.86 -13.51
N LEU A 399 -4.71 -3.58 -13.31
CA LEU A 399 -4.60 -2.55 -14.32
C LEU A 399 -3.19 -1.93 -14.32
N PRO A 400 -2.83 -1.19 -15.39
CA PRO A 400 -1.59 -0.44 -15.44
C PRO A 400 -1.36 0.43 -14.19
N TYR A 401 -0.09 0.73 -13.90
CA TYR A 401 0.31 1.54 -12.76
C TYR A 401 0.00 0.94 -11.38
N SER A 402 -0.10 -0.40 -11.32
CA SER A 402 -0.38 -1.13 -10.07
C SER A 402 -1.74 -0.80 -9.46
N ILE A 403 -2.71 -0.44 -10.30
CA ILE A 403 -4.09 -0.22 -9.88
C ILE A 403 -4.80 -1.57 -9.84
N VAL A 404 -5.48 -1.84 -8.75
CA VAL A 404 -6.40 -2.99 -8.62
C VAL A 404 -7.81 -2.46 -8.45
N VAL A 405 -8.73 -2.90 -9.32
CA VAL A 405 -10.16 -2.63 -9.20
C VAL A 405 -10.84 -3.91 -8.77
N ARG A 406 -11.54 -3.88 -7.67
CA ARG A 406 -12.23 -5.04 -7.08
C ARG A 406 -13.72 -4.82 -7.08
N GLY A 407 -14.49 -5.73 -7.70
CA GLY A 407 -15.92 -5.86 -7.52
C GLY A 407 -16.22 -7.07 -6.65
N ALA A 408 -16.80 -6.88 -5.47
CA ALA A 408 -17.08 -7.95 -4.53
C ALA A 408 -18.58 -8.03 -4.17
N TYR A 409 -19.07 -9.26 -3.97
CA TYR A 409 -20.35 -9.53 -3.36
C TYR A 409 -20.12 -10.24 -2.03
N ALA A 410 -20.63 -9.65 -0.96
CA ALA A 410 -20.38 -10.10 0.40
C ALA A 410 -21.70 -10.34 1.17
N LEU A 411 -21.69 -11.37 2.01
CA LEU A 411 -22.74 -11.71 2.97
C LEU A 411 -22.19 -11.48 4.37
N GLY A 412 -22.89 -10.70 5.18
CA GLY A 412 -22.59 -10.49 6.60
C GLY A 412 -23.33 -11.48 7.50
N ASP A 413 -22.80 -11.73 8.69
CA ASP A 413 -23.37 -12.60 9.73
C ASP A 413 -24.75 -12.12 10.22
N GLY A 414 -25.11 -10.86 10.03
CA GLY A 414 -26.45 -10.30 10.25
C GLY A 414 -27.47 -10.60 9.14
N GLY A 415 -27.13 -11.38 8.11
CA GLY A 415 -27.99 -11.68 6.96
C GLY A 415 -28.03 -10.57 5.91
N ASN A 416 -27.20 -9.55 6.04
CA ASN A 416 -27.06 -8.47 5.07
C ASN A 416 -26.24 -8.93 3.87
N SER A 417 -26.56 -8.44 2.69
CA SER A 417 -25.73 -8.61 1.50
C SER A 417 -25.33 -7.27 0.93
N GLU A 418 -24.12 -7.18 0.40
CA GLU A 418 -23.56 -5.94 -0.12
C GLU A 418 -22.79 -6.19 -1.42
N PHE A 419 -22.93 -5.26 -2.36
CA PHE A 419 -22.04 -5.16 -3.49
C PHE A 419 -21.04 -4.02 -3.21
N ILE A 420 -19.75 -4.35 -3.34
CA ILE A 420 -18.64 -3.44 -3.03
C ILE A 420 -17.82 -3.25 -4.29
N LEU A 421 -17.59 -1.98 -4.65
CA LEU A 421 -16.61 -1.60 -5.66
C LEU A 421 -15.49 -0.86 -4.94
N ASP A 422 -14.28 -1.38 -5.03
CA ASP A 422 -13.10 -0.84 -4.37
C ASP A 422 -11.95 -0.62 -5.34
N PHE A 423 -11.12 0.38 -5.03
CA PHE A 423 -9.96 0.74 -5.83
C PHE A 423 -8.74 0.80 -4.90
N GLY A 424 -7.72 0.06 -5.20
CA GLY A 424 -6.52 0.06 -4.36
C GLY A 424 -5.60 -1.11 -4.62
N THR A 425 -4.76 -1.39 -3.64
CA THR A 425 -3.98 -2.63 -3.56
C THR A 425 -4.73 -3.62 -2.69
N ALA A 426 -4.68 -4.90 -3.01
CA ALA A 426 -5.23 -5.94 -2.16
C ALA A 426 -4.36 -6.07 -0.89
N PHE A 427 -4.88 -5.60 0.25
CA PHE A 427 -4.26 -5.45 1.59
C PHE A 427 -3.14 -4.43 1.70
#